data_54618aba061200c928c9b20e799f6c56
#
_entry.id   54618aba061200c928c9b20e799f6c56
#
_cell.length_a   1.000
_cell.length_b   1.000
_cell.length_c   1.000
_cell.angle_alpha   90.00
_cell.angle_beta   90.00
_cell.angle_gamma   90.00
#
_symmetry.space_group_name_H-M   'P 1'
#
loop_
_entity.id
_entity.type
_entity.pdbx_description
1 polymer ?
#
loop_
_entity_poly.entity_id
_entity_poly.type
_entity_poly.pdbx_seq_one_letter_code
_entity_poly.pdbx_strand_id
1 'polypeptide(L)'
;MQDDALSPPRARRAPPVPAAPAAVAVGAAVLARSAAQTLAEQLAGHYAARIRQRLLLPGARLPSVRESARRHRVSPSTVVAAYDQLLAQGLVEAKRQRGFFVRDGDTMTPRAAGATLAEPPDLAVHRAITTETSPRQSAPLRPPPVDATALIRGMFAADAQHPAPGLGTLPPEWLDAAMLQTALRRVMAPARSASDTHLPSSYLSYGEPAGDTRLRHALAQRLADFGVPATPAQIVTANGATHALDIVSRGLLTPGDAVLVDDPGWSVEFARLTQLGMRLLPVPRGVDGPDLAAMDALAKAHQPRLYVTCSVLHNPTGASLGLASAHQVLRLAEQHDFRILEDDTYAHLAPAHAPRLCALDGLRRTIYVSGFAKILAPGWRVGFMAAPPDLVERLVDVKLLGTLTTPALLEQAVAVCLEQGWLRRHADRVVARLGAARTRSVKLALAAGCRFATPPAGLFGWVDTGVDTERLATDLLDEGWLLAPGTVFHPGRRPSTLMRINFATTQDPRFWRAFEKARGA
;
A
#
# COMPACT_ATOMS: atom_id res chain seq x y z
N MET A 1 -43.83 33.73 -52.62
CA MET A 1 -43.20 32.53 -53.22
C MET A 1 -42.07 32.20 -52.26
N GLN A 2 -42.48 31.58 -51.30
CA GLN A 2 -42.25 30.26 -50.65
C GLN A 2 -40.77 30.02 -50.29
N ASP A 3 -40.52 30.30 -49.01
CA ASP A 3 -39.34 29.89 -48.24
C ASP A 3 -39.44 28.39 -47.96
N ASP A 4 -38.46 27.64 -48.41
CA ASP A 4 -38.23 26.23 -48.03
C ASP A 4 -37.20 26.17 -46.90
N ALA A 5 -37.69 26.02 -45.68
CA ALA A 5 -36.87 25.81 -44.49
C ALA A 5 -36.45 24.35 -44.38
N LEU A 6 -35.16 24.09 -44.58
CA LEU A 6 -34.53 22.78 -44.36
C LEU A 6 -34.38 22.49 -42.87
N SER A 7 -35.11 21.50 -42.38
CA SER A 7 -34.98 20.94 -41.04
C SER A 7 -33.64 20.18 -40.88
N PRO A 8 -32.96 20.29 -39.71
CA PRO A 8 -31.71 19.57 -39.48
C PRO A 8 -31.93 18.05 -39.23
N PRO A 9 -30.99 17.18 -39.64
CA PRO A 9 -31.14 15.74 -39.49
C PRO A 9 -31.10 15.31 -38.02
N ARG A 10 -32.02 14.42 -37.64
CA ARG A 10 -32.10 13.78 -36.34
C ARG A 10 -30.82 12.99 -36.03
N ALA A 11 -30.14 13.33 -34.92
CA ALA A 11 -29.01 12.59 -34.40
C ALA A 11 -29.43 11.15 -34.04
N ARG A 12 -28.75 10.17 -34.61
CA ARG A 12 -28.89 8.76 -34.26
C ARG A 12 -28.40 8.57 -32.82
N ARG A 13 -29.28 8.08 -31.94
CA ARG A 13 -28.90 7.62 -30.60
C ARG A 13 -27.86 6.49 -30.73
N ALA A 14 -26.71 6.66 -30.07
CA ALA A 14 -25.72 5.60 -29.88
C ALA A 14 -26.34 4.45 -29.05
N PRO A 15 -25.97 3.19 -29.33
CA PRO A 15 -26.43 2.07 -28.52
C PRO A 15 -25.93 2.21 -27.05
N PRO A 16 -26.67 1.71 -26.06
CA PRO A 16 -26.26 1.81 -24.64
C PRO A 16 -24.97 1.01 -24.45
N VAL A 17 -23.99 1.67 -23.81
CA VAL A 17 -22.75 1.04 -23.34
C VAL A 17 -23.15 -0.04 -22.32
N PRO A 18 -22.64 -1.28 -22.44
CA PRO A 18 -22.92 -2.31 -21.44
C PRO A 18 -22.43 -1.85 -20.07
N ALA A 19 -23.30 -1.96 -19.08
CA ALA A 19 -23.00 -1.61 -17.69
C ALA A 19 -21.76 -2.38 -17.21
N ALA A 20 -20.81 -1.67 -16.60
CA ALA A 20 -19.68 -2.26 -15.92
C ALA A 20 -20.17 -3.29 -14.89
N PRO A 21 -19.46 -4.42 -14.68
CA PRO A 21 -19.87 -5.41 -13.69
C PRO A 21 -19.95 -4.73 -12.32
N ALA A 22 -21.09 -4.92 -11.64
CA ALA A 22 -21.38 -4.36 -10.34
C ALA A 22 -20.24 -4.70 -9.36
N ALA A 23 -19.69 -3.69 -8.69
CA ALA A 23 -18.71 -3.86 -7.61
C ALA A 23 -19.33 -4.76 -6.54
N VAL A 24 -18.62 -5.82 -6.19
CA VAL A 24 -19.05 -6.79 -5.16
C VAL A 24 -19.00 -6.08 -3.81
N ALA A 25 -20.14 -5.88 -3.20
CA ALA A 25 -20.29 -5.24 -1.89
C ALA A 25 -19.54 -6.03 -0.81
N VAL A 26 -18.67 -5.36 -0.07
CA VAL A 26 -17.96 -5.87 1.12
C VAL A 26 -18.85 -5.63 2.35
N GLY A 27 -19.88 -6.47 2.52
CA GLY A 27 -20.79 -6.42 3.66
C GLY A 27 -21.29 -7.83 4.02
N ALA A 28 -22.03 -7.97 5.12
CA ALA A 28 -22.79 -9.18 5.35
C ALA A 28 -23.63 -9.47 4.11
N ALA A 29 -23.50 -10.69 3.57
CA ALA A 29 -24.23 -11.04 2.35
C ALA A 29 -25.73 -10.77 2.55
N VAL A 30 -26.27 -9.81 1.82
CA VAL A 30 -27.72 -9.65 1.73
C VAL A 30 -28.23 -10.78 0.85
N LEU A 31 -28.52 -11.91 1.50
CA LEU A 31 -28.99 -13.11 0.82
C LEU A 31 -30.47 -12.92 0.47
N ALA A 32 -30.79 -12.95 -0.82
CA ALA A 32 -32.16 -12.74 -1.30
C ALA A 32 -32.82 -14.05 -1.72
N ARG A 33 -33.99 -14.37 -1.16
CA ARG A 33 -34.76 -15.57 -1.51
C ARG A 33 -35.35 -15.57 -2.93
N SER A 34 -35.33 -14.45 -3.62
CA SER A 34 -35.87 -14.27 -4.98
C SER A 34 -34.80 -14.34 -6.09
N ALA A 35 -33.55 -14.61 -5.75
CA ALA A 35 -32.47 -14.71 -6.72
C ALA A 35 -32.50 -16.06 -7.48
N ALA A 36 -31.95 -16.08 -8.69
CA ALA A 36 -31.78 -17.28 -9.49
C ALA A 36 -30.83 -18.32 -8.83
N GLN A 37 -30.13 -17.94 -7.78
CA GLN A 37 -29.20 -18.77 -6.99
C GLN A 37 -29.76 -19.08 -5.61
N THR A 38 -29.50 -20.29 -5.13
CA THR A 38 -29.86 -20.71 -3.77
C THR A 38 -29.10 -19.89 -2.72
N LEU A 39 -29.63 -19.79 -1.49
CA LEU A 39 -28.96 -19.13 -0.38
C LEU A 39 -27.58 -19.73 -0.07
N ALA A 40 -27.41 -21.04 -0.30
CA ALA A 40 -26.14 -21.72 -0.14
C ALA A 40 -25.11 -21.28 -1.21
N GLU A 41 -25.51 -21.18 -2.46
CA GLU A 41 -24.65 -20.68 -3.56
C GLU A 41 -24.27 -19.22 -3.35
N GLN A 42 -25.21 -18.39 -2.93
CA GLN A 42 -24.92 -16.98 -2.62
C GLN A 42 -23.91 -16.86 -1.48
N LEU A 43 -24.08 -17.63 -0.41
CA LEU A 43 -23.17 -17.64 0.72
C LEU A 43 -21.78 -18.19 0.34
N ALA A 44 -21.73 -19.28 -0.44
CA ALA A 44 -20.48 -19.81 -0.98
C ALA A 44 -19.77 -18.79 -1.87
N GLY A 45 -20.52 -18.14 -2.78
CA GLY A 45 -20.01 -17.09 -3.64
C GLY A 45 -19.43 -15.91 -2.85
N HIS A 46 -20.07 -15.51 -1.76
CA HIS A 46 -19.62 -14.46 -0.87
C HIS A 46 -18.25 -14.80 -0.22
N TYR A 47 -18.12 -15.99 0.37
CA TYR A 47 -16.85 -16.43 0.94
C TYR A 47 -15.78 -16.67 -0.14
N ALA A 48 -16.16 -17.25 -1.29
CA ALA A 48 -15.25 -17.45 -2.41
C ALA A 48 -14.68 -16.12 -2.96
N ALA A 49 -15.51 -15.09 -3.08
CA ALA A 49 -15.08 -13.76 -3.47
C ALA A 49 -14.05 -13.19 -2.49
N ARG A 50 -14.30 -13.31 -1.19
CA ARG A 50 -13.38 -12.84 -0.14
C ARG A 50 -12.05 -13.60 -0.14
N ILE A 51 -12.08 -14.92 -0.35
CA ILE A 51 -10.87 -15.74 -0.47
C ILE A 51 -10.06 -15.33 -1.71
N ARG A 52 -10.72 -15.18 -2.88
CA ARG A 52 -10.05 -14.75 -4.13
C ARG A 52 -9.50 -13.33 -4.04
N GLN A 53 -10.20 -12.44 -3.34
CA GLN A 53 -9.74 -11.07 -3.07
C GLN A 53 -8.69 -11.01 -1.96
N ARG A 54 -8.29 -12.15 -1.40
CA ARG A 54 -7.35 -12.23 -0.28
C ARG A 54 -7.78 -11.43 0.97
N LEU A 55 -9.07 -11.20 1.14
CA LEU A 55 -9.66 -10.64 2.37
C LEU A 55 -9.80 -11.70 3.47
N LEU A 56 -9.93 -12.97 3.07
CA LEU A 56 -9.76 -14.15 3.91
C LEU A 56 -8.52 -14.91 3.41
N LEU A 57 -7.58 -15.12 4.29
CA LEU A 57 -6.23 -15.54 3.99
C LEU A 57 -6.07 -17.07 4.00
N PRO A 58 -5.07 -17.62 3.30
CA PRO A 58 -4.65 -18.99 3.53
C PRO A 58 -4.42 -19.27 5.02
N GLY A 59 -5.00 -20.32 5.53
CA GLY A 59 -4.95 -20.66 6.94
C GLY A 59 -5.95 -19.91 7.84
N ALA A 60 -6.66 -18.90 7.34
CA ALA A 60 -7.71 -18.24 8.10
C ALA A 60 -8.85 -19.22 8.40
N ARG A 61 -9.35 -19.19 9.63
CA ARG A 61 -10.47 -20.00 10.06
C ARG A 61 -11.78 -19.34 9.64
N LEU A 62 -12.65 -20.07 8.94
CA LEU A 62 -14.03 -19.64 8.70
C LEU A 62 -14.84 -19.68 10.00
N PRO A 63 -15.88 -18.83 10.15
CA PRO A 63 -16.81 -18.89 11.27
C PRO A 63 -17.40 -20.30 11.42
N SER A 64 -17.73 -20.71 12.65
CA SER A 64 -18.40 -21.98 12.85
C SER A 64 -19.77 -22.00 12.14
N VAL A 65 -20.27 -23.18 11.80
CA VAL A 65 -21.58 -23.32 11.12
C VAL A 65 -22.68 -22.57 11.89
N ARG A 66 -22.70 -22.68 13.22
CA ARG A 66 -23.71 -22.03 14.08
C ARG A 66 -23.53 -20.50 14.06
N GLU A 67 -22.32 -20.03 14.07
CA GLU A 67 -21.99 -18.61 14.04
C GLU A 67 -22.31 -17.99 12.69
N SER A 68 -21.90 -18.62 11.59
CA SER A 68 -22.23 -18.20 10.23
C SER A 68 -23.75 -18.18 9.99
N ALA A 69 -24.47 -19.19 10.48
CA ALA A 69 -25.95 -19.26 10.39
C ALA A 69 -26.62 -18.06 11.09
N ARG A 70 -26.17 -17.72 12.31
CA ARG A 70 -26.67 -16.53 13.03
C ARG A 70 -26.33 -15.23 12.32
N ARG A 71 -25.08 -15.09 11.85
CA ARG A 71 -24.55 -13.87 11.19
C ARG A 71 -25.30 -13.55 9.90
N HIS A 72 -25.54 -14.55 9.07
CA HIS A 72 -26.19 -14.39 7.76
C HIS A 72 -27.71 -14.67 7.79
N ARG A 73 -28.29 -14.97 8.97
CA ARG A 73 -29.72 -15.26 9.16
C ARG A 73 -30.24 -16.39 8.26
N VAL A 74 -29.44 -17.45 8.13
CA VAL A 74 -29.76 -18.66 7.36
C VAL A 74 -29.77 -19.90 8.25
N SER A 75 -30.29 -21.00 7.72
CA SER A 75 -30.26 -22.27 8.45
C SER A 75 -28.83 -22.85 8.56
N PRO A 76 -28.50 -23.60 9.62
CA PRO A 76 -27.22 -24.30 9.68
C PRO A 76 -26.97 -25.21 8.46
N SER A 77 -28.01 -25.84 7.91
CA SER A 77 -27.91 -26.67 6.70
C SER A 77 -27.51 -25.88 5.48
N THR A 78 -27.98 -24.62 5.34
CA THR A 78 -27.54 -23.70 4.27
C THR A 78 -26.05 -23.40 4.37
N VAL A 79 -25.54 -23.20 5.60
CA VAL A 79 -24.10 -22.94 5.80
C VAL A 79 -23.27 -24.19 5.50
N VAL A 80 -23.71 -25.37 5.92
CA VAL A 80 -23.03 -26.64 5.58
C VAL A 80 -22.95 -26.81 4.08
N ALA A 81 -24.06 -26.65 3.35
CA ALA A 81 -24.07 -26.74 1.89
C ALA A 81 -23.15 -25.69 1.23
N ALA A 82 -23.08 -24.47 1.77
CA ALA A 82 -22.15 -23.45 1.28
C ALA A 82 -20.68 -23.82 1.52
N TYR A 83 -20.37 -24.37 2.70
CA TYR A 83 -19.00 -24.78 3.01
C TYR A 83 -18.57 -26.03 2.24
N ASP A 84 -19.49 -26.94 1.94
CA ASP A 84 -19.25 -28.09 1.06
C ASP A 84 -18.94 -27.64 -0.38
N GLN A 85 -19.62 -26.59 -0.88
CA GLN A 85 -19.31 -26.00 -2.18
C GLN A 85 -17.91 -25.38 -2.17
N LEU A 86 -17.51 -24.69 -1.11
CA LEU A 86 -16.15 -24.12 -0.97
C LEU A 86 -15.08 -25.23 -0.90
N LEU A 87 -15.38 -26.36 -0.23
CA LEU A 87 -14.53 -27.56 -0.21
C LEU A 87 -14.38 -28.14 -1.63
N ALA A 88 -15.50 -28.30 -2.35
CA ALA A 88 -15.51 -28.80 -3.72
C ALA A 88 -14.75 -27.89 -4.69
N GLN A 89 -14.79 -26.56 -4.46
CA GLN A 89 -14.00 -25.58 -5.22
C GLN A 89 -12.51 -25.55 -4.82
N GLY A 90 -12.10 -26.32 -3.80
CA GLY A 90 -10.73 -26.35 -3.30
C GLY A 90 -10.29 -25.06 -2.58
N LEU A 91 -11.22 -24.18 -2.24
CA LEU A 91 -10.94 -22.90 -1.59
C LEU A 91 -10.74 -23.03 -0.08
N VAL A 92 -11.32 -24.06 0.54
CA VAL A 92 -11.18 -24.33 1.97
C VAL A 92 -10.85 -25.80 2.21
N GLU A 93 -10.34 -26.09 3.40
CA GLU A 93 -10.10 -27.45 3.91
C GLU A 93 -10.78 -27.63 5.27
N ALA A 94 -11.30 -28.83 5.53
CA ALA A 94 -11.85 -29.18 6.83
C ALA A 94 -10.77 -29.83 7.70
N LYS A 95 -10.49 -29.25 8.87
CA LYS A 95 -9.60 -29.85 9.88
C LYS A 95 -10.43 -30.51 10.99
N ARG A 96 -10.23 -31.80 11.19
CA ARG A 96 -11.02 -32.62 12.15
C ARG A 96 -11.04 -31.95 13.54
N GLN A 97 -12.21 -31.68 14.07
CA GLN A 97 -12.50 -30.99 15.35
C GLN A 97 -12.03 -29.53 15.44
N ARG A 98 -11.47 -28.96 14.37
CA ARG A 98 -10.94 -27.58 14.36
C ARG A 98 -11.73 -26.62 13.47
N GLY A 99 -12.58 -27.13 12.56
CA GLY A 99 -13.41 -26.35 11.66
C GLY A 99 -12.88 -26.24 10.25
N PHE A 100 -13.36 -25.24 9.50
CA PHE A 100 -12.99 -24.98 8.11
C PHE A 100 -11.94 -23.90 8.03
N PHE A 101 -10.94 -24.09 7.18
CA PHE A 101 -9.82 -23.17 6.99
C PHE A 101 -9.63 -22.88 5.51
N VAL A 102 -9.26 -21.65 5.17
CA VAL A 102 -8.91 -21.28 3.80
C VAL A 102 -7.66 -22.05 3.36
N ARG A 103 -7.74 -22.69 2.20
CA ARG A 103 -6.65 -23.52 1.67
C ARG A 103 -5.52 -22.66 1.11
N ASP A 104 -4.30 -23.14 1.25
CA ASP A 104 -3.15 -22.51 0.62
C ASP A 104 -3.15 -22.83 -0.89
N GLY A 105 -3.10 -21.81 -1.74
CA GLY A 105 -3.30 -21.92 -3.19
C GLY A 105 -2.18 -22.66 -3.96
N ASP A 106 -1.08 -23.04 -3.28
CA ASP A 106 0.06 -23.69 -3.90
C ASP A 106 -0.09 -25.22 -4.08
N THR A 107 -1.24 -25.81 -3.76
CA THR A 107 -1.50 -27.25 -3.94
C THR A 107 -2.44 -27.57 -5.11
N MET A 108 -2.64 -26.66 -6.05
CA MET A 108 -3.35 -26.99 -7.27
C MET A 108 -2.42 -27.67 -8.30
N THR A 109 -2.06 -28.93 -8.06
CA THR A 109 -1.81 -29.86 -9.17
C THR A 109 -3.18 -30.26 -9.73
N PRO A 110 -3.46 -30.06 -11.02
CA PRO A 110 -4.66 -30.61 -11.64
C PRO A 110 -4.53 -32.14 -11.60
N ARG A 111 -5.44 -32.80 -10.90
CA ARG A 111 -5.61 -34.24 -11.03
C ARG A 111 -6.14 -34.48 -12.43
N ALA A 112 -5.26 -34.78 -13.36
CA ALA A 112 -5.59 -35.16 -14.72
C ALA A 112 -6.50 -36.39 -14.69
N ALA A 113 -7.72 -36.21 -15.14
CA ALA A 113 -8.53 -37.29 -15.67
C ALA A 113 -7.86 -37.80 -16.94
N GLY A 114 -7.60 -39.10 -16.98
CA GLY A 114 -6.82 -39.72 -18.05
C GLY A 114 -7.36 -39.48 -19.45
N ALA A 115 -6.46 -39.12 -20.32
CA ALA A 115 -6.55 -39.37 -21.76
C ALA A 115 -5.13 -39.62 -22.25
N THR A 116 -4.85 -40.87 -22.53
CA THR A 116 -3.75 -41.39 -23.32
C THR A 116 -3.78 -40.75 -24.70
N LEU A 117 -2.78 -39.98 -25.05
CA LEU A 117 -2.42 -39.71 -26.44
C LEU A 117 -0.95 -40.02 -26.66
N ALA A 118 -0.70 -40.77 -27.73
CA ALA A 118 0.54 -41.37 -28.14
C ALA A 118 1.63 -40.33 -28.46
N GLU A 119 2.88 -40.71 -28.16
CA GLU A 119 4.09 -40.02 -28.61
C GLU A 119 4.28 -40.12 -30.12
N PRO A 120 4.87 -39.13 -30.78
CA PRO A 120 5.60 -39.29 -32.02
C PRO A 120 7.12 -39.34 -31.76
N PRO A 121 7.90 -40.10 -32.56
CA PRO A 121 9.27 -40.46 -32.29
C PRO A 121 10.31 -39.47 -32.83
N ASP A 122 11.50 -39.55 -32.16
CA ASP A 122 12.83 -39.18 -32.63
C ASP A 122 13.19 -37.73 -32.99
N LEU A 123 14.01 -37.19 -32.15
CA LEU A 123 15.26 -36.54 -32.53
C LEU A 123 16.29 -36.66 -31.38
N ALA A 124 17.10 -37.73 -31.49
CA ALA A 124 18.35 -37.88 -30.74
C ALA A 124 19.40 -36.98 -31.38
N VAL A 125 20.01 -36.08 -30.60
CA VAL A 125 21.46 -35.72 -30.68
C VAL A 125 21.80 -34.82 -29.47
N HIS A 126 22.56 -35.27 -28.61
CA HIS A 126 23.78 -34.94 -27.93
C HIS A 126 23.79 -35.32 -26.46
N ARG A 127 24.39 -36.46 -26.28
CA ARG A 127 24.83 -36.97 -24.99
C ARG A 127 26.24 -36.42 -24.70
N ALA A 128 26.42 -36.07 -23.46
CA ALA A 128 27.64 -36.02 -22.67
C ALA A 128 28.00 -34.64 -22.12
N ILE A 129 27.66 -34.43 -20.87
CA ILE A 129 28.61 -34.03 -19.81
C ILE A 129 27.99 -34.50 -18.49
N THR A 130 28.54 -35.61 -17.97
CA THR A 130 28.31 -36.07 -16.61
C THR A 130 29.14 -35.20 -15.66
N THR A 131 28.47 -34.44 -14.82
CA THR A 131 29.02 -34.03 -13.53
C THR A 131 27.94 -34.29 -12.48
N GLU A 132 28.28 -35.20 -11.59
CA GLU A 132 27.50 -35.50 -10.39
C GLU A 132 27.31 -34.21 -9.58
N THR A 133 26.10 -33.68 -9.61
CA THR A 133 25.64 -32.70 -8.66
C THR A 133 24.57 -33.37 -7.85
N SER A 134 24.86 -33.64 -6.58
CA SER A 134 23.88 -33.98 -5.56
C SER A 134 22.61 -33.11 -5.73
N PRO A 135 21.41 -33.69 -5.63
CA PRO A 135 20.18 -32.88 -5.67
C PRO A 135 20.23 -31.92 -4.49
N ARG A 136 20.55 -30.66 -4.77
CA ARG A 136 20.15 -29.58 -3.85
C ARG A 136 18.64 -29.73 -3.70
N GLN A 137 18.22 -30.26 -2.55
CA GLN A 137 16.85 -30.11 -2.09
C GLN A 137 16.59 -28.60 -2.11
N SER A 138 15.92 -28.13 -3.17
CA SER A 138 15.29 -26.84 -3.17
C SER A 138 14.33 -26.87 -1.99
N ALA A 139 14.71 -26.22 -0.89
CA ALA A 139 13.79 -25.94 0.19
C ALA A 139 12.55 -25.32 -0.49
N PRO A 140 11.34 -25.82 -0.21
CA PRO A 140 10.15 -25.26 -0.81
C PRO A 140 10.22 -23.76 -0.52
N LEU A 141 10.16 -22.95 -1.58
CA LEU A 141 9.97 -21.51 -1.48
C LEU A 141 8.68 -21.33 -0.67
N ARG A 142 8.85 -21.16 0.63
CA ARG A 142 7.75 -20.85 1.53
C ARG A 142 7.17 -19.54 1.00
N PRO A 143 5.94 -19.51 0.49
CA PRO A 143 5.36 -18.25 0.07
C PRO A 143 5.48 -17.30 1.25
N PRO A 144 5.88 -16.03 1.04
CA PRO A 144 5.98 -15.08 2.13
C PRO A 144 4.65 -15.07 2.87
N PRO A 145 4.66 -15.05 4.21
CA PRO A 145 3.43 -14.94 4.99
C PRO A 145 2.75 -13.65 4.53
N VAL A 146 1.73 -13.82 3.78
CA VAL A 146 1.00 -12.78 3.10
C VAL A 146 0.29 -11.95 4.13
N ASP A 147 0.36 -10.60 4.02
CA ASP A 147 -0.88 -9.88 3.93
C ASP A 147 -0.77 -8.39 4.01
N ALA A 148 0.42 -7.91 3.72
CA ALA A 148 0.56 -6.53 3.28
C ALA A 148 -0.36 -6.26 2.08
N THR A 149 -0.56 -7.25 1.21
CA THR A 149 -1.41 -7.11 0.02
C THR A 149 -2.91 -7.19 0.32
N ALA A 150 -3.36 -7.80 1.41
CA ALA A 150 -4.78 -7.84 1.78
C ALA A 150 -5.33 -6.44 2.06
N LEU A 151 -4.61 -5.62 2.84
CA LEU A 151 -4.98 -4.23 3.06
C LEU A 151 -5.00 -3.42 1.76
N ILE A 152 -4.02 -3.65 0.86
CA ILE A 152 -3.98 -2.99 -0.44
C ILE A 152 -5.16 -3.43 -1.30
N ARG A 153 -5.45 -4.72 -1.39
CA ARG A 153 -6.62 -5.24 -2.12
C ARG A 153 -7.93 -4.72 -1.56
N GLY A 154 -8.03 -4.60 -0.23
CA GLY A 154 -9.15 -3.97 0.45
C GLY A 154 -9.36 -2.51 0.02
N MET A 155 -8.29 -1.77 -0.31
CA MET A 155 -8.43 -0.41 -0.85
C MET A 155 -9.21 -0.36 -2.17
N PHE A 156 -9.06 -1.37 -3.02
CA PHE A 156 -9.76 -1.47 -4.32
C PHE A 156 -11.14 -2.12 -4.21
N ALA A 157 -11.40 -2.82 -3.10
CA ALA A 157 -12.68 -3.49 -2.83
C ALA A 157 -13.58 -2.68 -1.89
N ALA A 158 -13.08 -1.59 -1.29
CA ALA A 158 -13.85 -0.77 -0.35
C ALA A 158 -15.07 -0.15 -1.03
N ASP A 159 -16.25 -0.41 -0.48
CA ASP A 159 -17.49 0.22 -0.89
C ASP A 159 -17.47 1.70 -0.49
N ALA A 160 -17.94 2.57 -1.38
CA ALA A 160 -18.09 4.00 -1.11
C ALA A 160 -19.04 4.30 0.06
N GLN A 161 -19.87 3.34 0.46
CA GLN A 161 -20.83 3.50 1.55
C GLN A 161 -20.24 3.37 2.96
N HIS A 162 -19.06 2.72 3.09
CA HIS A 162 -18.41 2.53 4.39
C HIS A 162 -16.99 3.10 4.36
N PRO A 163 -16.68 4.09 5.21
CA PRO A 163 -15.32 4.54 5.40
C PRO A 163 -14.45 3.36 5.84
N ALA A 164 -13.25 3.26 5.28
CA ALA A 164 -12.32 2.18 5.62
C ALA A 164 -11.34 2.66 6.72
N PRO A 165 -11.59 2.32 8.00
CA PRO A 165 -10.81 2.80 9.14
C PRO A 165 -9.33 2.44 9.10
N GLY A 166 -9.00 1.32 8.45
CA GLY A 166 -7.65 0.81 8.33
C GLY A 166 -6.85 1.35 7.14
N LEU A 167 -7.46 2.13 6.22
CA LEU A 167 -6.75 2.62 5.02
C LEU A 167 -5.75 3.73 5.34
N GLY A 168 -4.68 3.77 4.56
CA GLY A 168 -3.62 4.77 4.68
C GLY A 168 -3.75 5.94 3.71
N THR A 169 -4.98 6.31 3.31
CA THR A 169 -5.26 7.40 2.37
C THR A 169 -6.22 8.42 2.96
N LEU A 170 -6.20 9.63 2.43
CA LEU A 170 -7.24 10.62 2.70
C LEU A 170 -8.52 10.23 1.92
N PRO A 171 -9.71 10.63 2.43
CA PRO A 171 -10.95 10.50 1.68
C PRO A 171 -10.88 11.29 0.36
N PRO A 172 -11.41 10.77 -0.77
CA PRO A 172 -11.33 11.43 -2.07
C PRO A 172 -11.89 12.86 -2.09
N GLU A 173 -12.93 13.13 -1.29
CA GLU A 173 -13.56 14.44 -1.16
C GLU A 173 -12.71 15.46 -0.37
N TRP A 174 -11.55 15.05 0.14
CA TRP A 174 -10.56 15.96 0.73
C TRP A 174 -9.54 16.43 -0.30
N LEU A 175 -9.47 15.77 -1.45
CA LEU A 175 -8.51 16.07 -2.51
C LEU A 175 -9.10 17.10 -3.48
N ASP A 176 -8.26 17.99 -4.00
CA ASP A 176 -8.68 19.10 -4.86
C ASP A 176 -8.66 18.69 -6.35
N ALA A 177 -9.73 18.05 -6.80
CA ALA A 177 -9.87 17.62 -8.20
C ALA A 177 -9.84 18.80 -9.20
N ALA A 178 -10.39 19.98 -8.81
CA ALA A 178 -10.42 21.15 -9.67
C ALA A 178 -9.00 21.72 -9.91
N MET A 179 -8.18 21.72 -8.87
CA MET A 179 -6.76 22.07 -8.96
C MET A 179 -6.02 21.16 -9.96
N LEU A 180 -6.23 19.85 -9.83
CA LEU A 180 -5.60 18.85 -10.70
C LEU A 180 -6.02 19.01 -12.16
N GLN A 181 -7.32 19.21 -12.42
CA GLN A 181 -7.83 19.47 -13.76
C GLN A 181 -7.26 20.76 -14.37
N THR A 182 -7.08 21.80 -13.54
CA THR A 182 -6.49 23.06 -13.96
C THR A 182 -5.01 22.90 -14.32
N ALA A 183 -4.26 22.13 -13.52
CA ALA A 183 -2.86 21.82 -13.81
C ALA A 183 -2.71 21.08 -15.15
N LEU A 184 -3.51 20.04 -15.37
CA LEU A 184 -3.50 19.29 -16.63
C LEU A 184 -3.85 20.17 -17.85
N ARG A 185 -4.92 20.97 -17.75
CA ARG A 185 -5.28 21.90 -18.84
C ARG A 185 -4.14 22.87 -19.15
N ARG A 186 -3.41 23.33 -18.14
CA ARG A 186 -2.28 24.24 -18.34
C ARG A 186 -1.12 23.57 -19.04
N VAL A 187 -0.80 22.33 -18.71
CA VAL A 187 0.24 21.53 -19.38
C VAL A 187 -0.13 21.23 -20.83
N MET A 188 -1.39 20.92 -21.10
CA MET A 188 -1.89 20.57 -22.44
C MET A 188 -2.20 21.79 -23.32
N ALA A 189 -2.15 23.01 -22.78
CA ALA A 189 -2.39 24.23 -23.55
C ALA A 189 -1.30 24.41 -24.62
N PRO A 190 -1.66 24.87 -25.84
CA PRO A 190 -0.67 25.19 -26.87
C PRO A 190 0.36 26.18 -26.37
N ALA A 191 1.62 26.01 -26.77
CA ALA A 191 2.69 26.97 -26.48
C ALA A 191 2.32 28.36 -27.01
N ARG A 192 2.41 29.40 -26.17
CA ARG A 192 2.05 30.77 -26.54
C ARG A 192 3.18 31.55 -27.18
N SER A 193 4.41 31.06 -27.09
CA SER A 193 5.59 31.65 -27.73
C SER A 193 6.68 30.61 -28.00
N ALA A 194 7.59 30.89 -28.91
CA ALA A 194 8.74 30.04 -29.22
C ALA A 194 9.74 29.90 -28.05
N SER A 195 9.64 30.78 -27.05
CA SER A 195 10.42 30.70 -25.79
C SER A 195 9.76 29.80 -24.75
N ASP A 196 8.51 29.36 -24.96
CA ASP A 196 7.82 28.38 -24.11
C ASP A 196 8.43 27.01 -24.41
N THR A 197 9.39 26.59 -23.61
CA THR A 197 10.07 25.27 -23.72
C THR A 197 9.14 24.06 -23.50
N HIS A 198 7.85 24.31 -23.23
CA HIS A 198 6.83 23.29 -23.09
C HIS A 198 6.20 22.98 -24.44
N LEU A 199 6.90 22.14 -25.24
CA LEU A 199 6.34 21.63 -26.49
C LEU A 199 5.08 20.80 -26.20
N PRO A 200 3.93 21.09 -26.87
CA PRO A 200 2.72 20.29 -26.73
C PRO A 200 2.92 18.80 -27.10
N SER A 201 4.01 18.46 -27.78
CA SER A 201 4.39 17.11 -28.21
C SER A 201 5.23 16.33 -27.20
N SER A 202 5.69 16.95 -26.08
CA SER A 202 6.58 16.27 -25.11
C SER A 202 5.92 15.02 -24.46
N TYR A 203 4.60 15.00 -24.35
CA TYR A 203 3.85 13.84 -23.84
C TYR A 203 3.56 12.75 -24.90
N LEU A 204 3.93 12.96 -26.15
CA LEU A 204 3.83 11.95 -27.22
C LEU A 204 5.13 11.13 -27.36
N SER A 205 6.18 11.51 -26.65
CA SER A 205 7.46 10.83 -26.62
C SER A 205 7.75 10.30 -25.21
N TYR A 206 8.73 9.42 -25.10
CA TYR A 206 9.26 9.03 -23.78
C TYR A 206 9.76 10.26 -23.04
N GLY A 207 9.52 10.31 -21.72
CA GLY A 207 10.07 11.35 -20.85
C GLY A 207 11.58 11.17 -20.64
N GLU A 208 12.16 12.06 -19.85
CA GLU A 208 13.57 11.97 -19.45
C GLU A 208 13.78 10.77 -18.50
N PRO A 209 14.88 10.02 -18.61
CA PRO A 209 15.18 8.88 -17.74
C PRO A 209 15.14 9.23 -16.25
N ALA A 210 15.76 10.33 -15.83
CA ALA A 210 15.73 10.79 -14.44
C ALA A 210 14.38 11.41 -14.04
N GLY A 211 13.50 11.74 -15.00
CA GLY A 211 12.23 12.43 -14.81
C GLY A 211 12.25 13.86 -15.31
N ASP A 212 11.08 14.45 -15.47
CA ASP A 212 10.89 15.80 -16.01
C ASP A 212 11.75 16.85 -15.31
N THR A 213 12.57 17.57 -16.08
CA THR A 213 13.52 18.56 -15.57
C THR A 213 12.83 19.66 -14.77
N ARG A 214 11.66 20.13 -15.20
CA ARG A 214 10.89 21.15 -14.48
C ARG A 214 10.43 20.65 -13.12
N LEU A 215 9.93 19.41 -13.07
CA LEU A 215 9.53 18.79 -11.80
C LEU A 215 10.73 18.64 -10.87
N ARG A 216 11.89 18.19 -11.36
CA ARG A 216 13.10 18.03 -10.54
C ARG A 216 13.58 19.35 -9.93
N HIS A 217 13.49 20.46 -10.67
CA HIS A 217 13.79 21.80 -10.15
C HIS A 217 12.79 22.24 -9.07
N ALA A 218 11.48 22.05 -9.31
CA ALA A 218 10.45 22.37 -8.32
C ALA A 218 10.57 21.52 -7.05
N LEU A 219 10.96 20.24 -7.19
CA LEU A 219 11.24 19.35 -6.07
C LEU A 219 12.45 19.77 -5.27
N ALA A 220 13.55 20.19 -5.91
CA ALA A 220 14.75 20.68 -5.23
C ALA A 220 14.41 21.90 -4.35
N GLN A 221 13.63 22.84 -4.87
CA GLN A 221 13.14 23.99 -4.11
C GLN A 221 12.27 23.55 -2.91
N ARG A 222 11.37 22.59 -3.15
CA ARG A 222 10.51 22.08 -2.07
C ARG A 222 11.29 21.32 -0.99
N LEU A 223 12.33 20.58 -1.37
CA LEU A 223 13.20 19.87 -0.43
C LEU A 223 14.02 20.83 0.42
N ALA A 224 14.43 21.98 -0.14
CA ALA A 224 15.08 23.04 0.64
C ALA A 224 14.18 23.57 1.77
N ASP A 225 12.85 23.67 1.56
CA ASP A 225 11.89 24.03 2.63
C ASP A 225 11.89 23.03 3.79
N PHE A 226 12.26 21.76 3.54
CA PHE A 226 12.39 20.71 4.53
C PHE A 226 13.82 20.57 5.09
N GLY A 227 14.73 21.43 4.68
CA GLY A 227 16.15 21.38 5.06
C GLY A 227 16.95 20.28 4.35
N VAL A 228 16.40 19.63 3.34
CA VAL A 228 17.10 18.59 2.55
C VAL A 228 17.82 19.25 1.38
N PRO A 229 19.18 19.27 1.35
CA PRO A 229 19.95 20.03 0.37
C PRO A 229 20.13 19.27 -0.94
N ALA A 230 19.03 18.92 -1.61
CA ALA A 230 19.07 18.20 -2.88
C ALA A 230 19.14 19.16 -4.08
N THR A 231 20.06 18.90 -4.99
CA THR A 231 20.08 19.56 -6.31
C THR A 231 19.15 18.83 -7.29
N PRO A 232 18.67 19.47 -8.37
CA PRO A 232 17.88 18.78 -9.39
C PRO A 232 18.56 17.55 -10.00
N ALA A 233 19.89 17.53 -10.07
CA ALA A 233 20.68 16.41 -10.57
C ALA A 233 20.65 15.18 -9.63
N GLN A 234 20.38 15.38 -8.34
CA GLN A 234 20.27 14.32 -7.34
C GLN A 234 18.87 13.71 -7.24
N ILE A 235 17.90 14.24 -7.99
CA ILE A 235 16.50 13.84 -7.93
C ILE A 235 16.15 12.93 -9.11
N VAL A 236 15.56 11.77 -8.80
CA VAL A 236 15.02 10.82 -9.78
C VAL A 236 13.54 10.60 -9.48
N THR A 237 12.69 10.78 -10.47
CA THR A 237 11.25 10.55 -10.33
C THR A 237 10.88 9.06 -10.43
N ALA A 238 9.72 8.71 -9.91
CA ALA A 238 9.25 7.33 -9.90
C ALA A 238 7.71 7.26 -9.96
N ASN A 239 7.17 6.09 -10.27
CA ASN A 239 5.72 5.83 -10.24
C ASN A 239 5.20 5.71 -8.79
N GLY A 240 5.30 6.80 -8.04
CA GLY A 240 4.98 6.90 -6.61
C GLY A 240 6.11 6.41 -5.70
N ALA A 241 5.99 6.72 -4.40
CA ALA A 241 7.01 6.39 -3.40
C ALA A 241 7.32 4.87 -3.34
N THR A 242 6.32 3.99 -3.47
CA THR A 242 6.53 2.53 -3.47
C THR A 242 7.49 2.08 -4.58
N HIS A 243 7.39 2.68 -5.78
CA HIS A 243 8.32 2.40 -6.87
C HIS A 243 9.71 2.99 -6.61
N ALA A 244 9.79 4.18 -6.01
CA ALA A 244 11.07 4.76 -5.58
C ALA A 244 11.79 3.85 -4.58
N LEU A 245 11.07 3.33 -3.56
CA LEU A 245 11.60 2.35 -2.62
C LEU A 245 12.09 1.06 -3.31
N ASP A 246 11.38 0.58 -4.34
CA ASP A 246 11.78 -0.60 -5.11
C ASP A 246 13.06 -0.37 -5.92
N ILE A 247 13.15 0.78 -6.60
CA ILE A 247 14.35 1.20 -7.35
C ILE A 247 15.57 1.25 -6.43
N VAL A 248 15.44 1.92 -5.27
CA VAL A 248 16.55 2.03 -4.31
C VAL A 248 16.98 0.66 -3.81
N SER A 249 16.03 -0.20 -3.45
CA SER A 249 16.36 -1.53 -2.94
C SER A 249 17.06 -2.39 -3.99
N ARG A 250 16.57 -2.42 -5.24
CA ARG A 250 17.22 -3.13 -6.36
C ARG A 250 18.57 -2.53 -6.74
N GLY A 251 18.71 -1.21 -6.58
CA GLY A 251 19.96 -0.51 -6.85
C GLY A 251 21.05 -0.78 -5.80
N LEU A 252 20.70 -1.04 -4.55
CA LEU A 252 21.66 -1.13 -3.45
C LEU A 252 21.85 -2.52 -2.89
N LEU A 253 20.86 -3.40 -3.04
CA LEU A 253 20.82 -4.70 -2.37
C LEU A 253 20.91 -5.87 -3.34
N THR A 254 21.42 -6.97 -2.85
CA THR A 254 21.43 -8.29 -3.49
C THR A 254 20.68 -9.30 -2.60
N PRO A 255 20.06 -10.35 -3.18
CA PRO A 255 19.41 -11.40 -2.39
C PRO A 255 20.35 -11.96 -1.31
N GLY A 256 19.84 -12.01 -0.06
CA GLY A 256 20.59 -12.41 1.13
C GLY A 256 21.09 -11.25 1.98
N ASP A 257 21.14 -10.03 1.45
CA ASP A 257 21.55 -8.86 2.22
C ASP A 257 20.63 -8.62 3.42
N ALA A 258 21.23 -8.20 4.53
CA ALA A 258 20.51 -7.83 5.74
C ALA A 258 20.02 -6.37 5.66
N VAL A 259 18.76 -6.16 6.04
CA VAL A 259 18.12 -4.84 6.06
C VAL A 259 17.47 -4.59 7.41
N LEU A 260 17.88 -3.52 8.07
CA LEU A 260 17.20 -3.03 9.28
C LEU A 260 15.86 -2.42 8.88
N VAL A 261 14.80 -2.74 9.63
CA VAL A 261 13.45 -2.20 9.44
C VAL A 261 12.83 -1.87 10.80
N ASP A 262 11.97 -0.86 10.85
CA ASP A 262 11.22 -0.53 12.07
C ASP A 262 10.24 -1.66 12.45
N ASP A 263 10.08 -1.94 13.74
CA ASP A 263 9.09 -2.87 14.30
C ASP A 263 8.34 -2.20 15.48
N PRO A 264 7.08 -1.75 15.29
CA PRO A 264 6.24 -1.90 14.10
C PRO A 264 6.70 -1.01 12.93
N GLY A 265 6.33 -1.43 11.71
CA GLY A 265 6.65 -0.71 10.48
C GLY A 265 5.67 -1.02 9.34
N TRP A 266 5.93 -0.52 8.14
CA TRP A 266 5.02 -0.66 7.02
C TRP A 266 5.08 -2.06 6.39
N SER A 267 3.96 -2.80 6.48
CA SER A 267 3.85 -4.19 6.03
C SER A 267 4.19 -4.43 4.56
N VAL A 268 3.88 -3.47 3.68
CA VAL A 268 4.18 -3.59 2.23
C VAL A 268 5.68 -3.57 1.99
N GLU A 269 6.42 -2.79 2.77
CA GLU A 269 7.86 -2.75 2.70
C GLU A 269 8.48 -4.08 3.13
N PHE A 270 7.97 -4.68 4.21
CA PHE A 270 8.42 -6.00 4.64
C PHE A 270 8.21 -7.06 3.56
N ALA A 271 7.00 -7.09 2.98
CA ALA A 271 6.66 -8.04 1.93
C ALA A 271 7.54 -7.82 0.69
N ARG A 272 7.78 -6.57 0.29
CA ARG A 272 8.58 -6.21 -0.86
C ARG A 272 10.04 -6.62 -0.69
N LEU A 273 10.66 -6.29 0.44
CA LEU A 273 12.04 -6.67 0.74
C LEU A 273 12.20 -8.19 0.84
N THR A 274 11.23 -8.88 1.47
CA THR A 274 11.22 -10.35 1.54
C THR A 274 11.13 -10.99 0.14
N GLN A 275 10.27 -10.45 -0.75
CA GLN A 275 10.17 -10.93 -2.13
C GLN A 275 11.45 -10.70 -2.95
N LEU A 276 12.20 -9.65 -2.64
CA LEU A 276 13.52 -9.41 -3.23
C LEU A 276 14.62 -10.31 -2.64
N GLY A 277 14.27 -11.19 -1.69
CA GLY A 277 15.19 -12.12 -1.04
C GLY A 277 16.01 -11.51 0.09
N MET A 278 15.63 -10.34 0.62
CA MET A 278 16.34 -9.69 1.71
C MET A 278 16.05 -10.35 3.05
N ARG A 279 17.02 -10.31 3.97
CA ARG A 279 16.88 -10.75 5.35
C ARG A 279 16.53 -9.55 6.23
N LEU A 280 15.30 -9.50 6.72
CA LEU A 280 14.84 -8.42 7.58
C LEU A 280 15.40 -8.54 8.99
N LEU A 281 15.88 -7.44 9.54
CA LEU A 281 16.33 -7.27 10.92
C LEU A 281 15.39 -6.27 11.62
N PRO A 282 14.37 -6.74 12.34
CA PRO A 282 13.42 -5.86 13.02
C PRO A 282 14.09 -5.11 14.16
N VAL A 283 14.02 -3.79 14.13
CA VAL A 283 14.46 -2.89 15.22
C VAL A 283 13.24 -2.44 15.98
N PRO A 284 13.10 -2.74 17.28
CA PRO A 284 11.99 -2.24 18.08
C PRO A 284 11.93 -0.72 18.02
N ARG A 285 10.69 -0.18 17.84
CA ARG A 285 10.51 1.27 17.74
C ARG A 285 9.53 1.78 18.79
N GLY A 286 9.99 2.75 19.58
CA GLY A 286 9.22 3.50 20.55
C GLY A 286 8.69 4.84 20.01
N VAL A 287 8.21 5.69 20.92
CA VAL A 287 7.65 7.01 20.60
C VAL A 287 8.70 7.94 19.99
N ASP A 288 9.93 7.91 20.53
CA ASP A 288 11.01 8.83 20.15
C ASP A 288 11.92 8.27 19.05
N GLY A 289 11.66 7.07 18.56
CA GLY A 289 12.44 6.43 17.51
C GLY A 289 12.78 4.97 17.77
N PRO A 290 13.74 4.39 17.00
CA PRO A 290 14.19 3.02 17.16
C PRO A 290 14.95 2.81 18.48
N ASP A 291 14.92 1.58 18.98
CA ASP A 291 15.81 1.13 20.06
C ASP A 291 17.26 1.11 19.55
N LEU A 292 18.03 2.08 19.98
CA LEU A 292 19.42 2.29 19.52
C LEU A 292 20.35 1.17 19.96
N ALA A 293 20.12 0.56 21.14
CA ALA A 293 20.93 -0.54 21.63
C ALA A 293 20.66 -1.81 20.83
N ALA A 294 19.38 -2.09 20.53
CA ALA A 294 19.02 -3.20 19.66
C ALA A 294 19.56 -2.99 18.23
N MET A 295 19.49 -1.75 17.70
CA MET A 295 20.02 -1.40 16.37
C MET A 295 21.53 -1.64 16.31
N ASP A 296 22.29 -1.17 17.31
CA ASP A 296 23.75 -1.38 17.39
C ASP A 296 24.11 -2.87 17.43
N ALA A 297 23.44 -3.63 18.29
CA ALA A 297 23.65 -5.08 18.41
C ALA A 297 23.35 -5.82 17.10
N LEU A 298 22.25 -5.50 16.43
CA LEU A 298 21.88 -6.09 15.14
C LEU A 298 22.88 -5.70 14.04
N ALA A 299 23.29 -4.43 14.01
CA ALA A 299 24.25 -3.93 13.03
C ALA A 299 25.62 -4.63 13.18
N LYS A 300 26.08 -4.76 14.42
CA LYS A 300 27.34 -5.45 14.74
C LYS A 300 27.30 -6.93 14.36
N ALA A 301 26.20 -7.63 14.66
CA ALA A 301 26.07 -9.07 14.43
C ALA A 301 25.84 -9.44 12.97
N HIS A 302 25.18 -8.58 12.20
CA HIS A 302 24.65 -8.93 10.89
C HIS A 302 25.11 -8.06 9.72
N GLN A 303 25.83 -6.98 9.99
CA GLN A 303 26.38 -6.07 8.98
C GLN A 303 25.35 -5.66 7.92
N PRO A 304 24.24 -5.02 8.29
CA PRO A 304 23.19 -4.64 7.37
C PRO A 304 23.72 -3.65 6.33
N ARG A 305 23.14 -3.69 5.12
CA ARG A 305 23.46 -2.75 4.05
C ARG A 305 22.60 -1.51 4.09
N LEU A 306 21.36 -1.64 4.59
CA LEU A 306 20.36 -0.60 4.56
C LEU A 306 19.52 -0.61 5.84
N TYR A 307 19.13 0.58 6.29
CA TYR A 307 18.04 0.79 7.24
C TYR A 307 16.89 1.51 6.53
N VAL A 308 15.71 0.92 6.53
CA VAL A 308 14.50 1.54 5.96
C VAL A 308 13.61 2.04 7.08
N THR A 309 13.33 3.33 7.09
CA THR A 309 12.55 3.98 8.16
C THR A 309 11.67 5.11 7.64
N CYS A 310 10.60 5.40 8.40
CA CYS A 310 9.80 6.60 8.25
C CYS A 310 10.05 7.49 9.48
N SER A 311 10.86 8.53 9.32
CA SER A 311 11.29 9.38 10.44
C SER A 311 10.19 10.34 10.93
N VAL A 312 9.28 10.75 10.04
CA VAL A 312 8.24 11.75 10.31
C VAL A 312 6.86 11.16 10.11
N LEU A 313 5.98 11.29 11.11
CA LEU A 313 4.62 10.76 11.09
C LEU A 313 4.58 9.26 10.72
N HIS A 314 5.39 8.50 11.40
CA HIS A 314 5.64 7.08 11.15
C HIS A 314 4.36 6.24 10.98
N ASN A 315 4.36 5.36 10.02
CA ASN A 315 3.30 4.38 9.79
C ASN A 315 3.69 3.03 10.43
N PRO A 316 2.98 2.53 11.48
CA PRO A 316 1.59 2.89 11.84
C PRO A 316 1.44 3.86 13.01
N THR A 317 2.50 4.24 13.71
CA THR A 317 2.42 4.86 15.04
C THR A 317 2.03 6.33 15.06
N GLY A 318 2.19 7.06 13.94
CA GLY A 318 2.02 8.52 13.87
C GLY A 318 3.16 9.31 14.56
N ALA A 319 4.08 8.64 15.25
CA ALA A 319 5.20 9.28 15.94
C ALA A 319 6.23 9.86 14.96
N SER A 320 6.96 10.87 15.38
CA SER A 320 8.11 11.39 14.65
C SER A 320 9.39 11.17 15.46
N LEU A 321 10.49 10.99 14.75
CA LEU A 321 11.80 10.75 15.32
C LEU A 321 12.25 11.97 16.15
N GLY A 322 12.71 11.74 17.37
CA GLY A 322 13.32 12.79 18.17
C GLY A 322 14.71 13.17 17.64
N LEU A 323 15.10 14.45 17.78
CA LEU A 323 16.36 14.94 17.23
C LEU A 323 17.58 14.20 17.81
N ALA A 324 17.58 13.93 19.11
CA ALA A 324 18.66 13.16 19.75
C ALA A 324 18.77 11.73 19.18
N SER A 325 17.63 11.06 19.00
CA SER A 325 17.58 9.73 18.39
C SER A 325 18.04 9.78 16.93
N ALA A 326 17.66 10.80 16.17
CA ALA A 326 18.10 10.99 14.78
C ALA A 326 19.63 11.08 14.68
N HIS A 327 20.28 11.86 15.53
CA HIS A 327 21.74 11.96 15.56
C HIS A 327 22.41 10.62 15.90
N GLN A 328 21.86 9.86 16.83
CA GLN A 328 22.42 8.55 17.18
C GLN A 328 22.22 7.53 16.05
N VAL A 329 21.09 7.54 15.36
CA VAL A 329 20.85 6.70 14.17
C VAL A 329 21.89 6.98 13.08
N LEU A 330 22.19 8.26 12.81
CA LEU A 330 23.21 8.64 11.82
C LEU A 330 24.62 8.21 12.25
N ARG A 331 24.94 8.32 13.55
CA ARG A 331 26.22 7.82 14.08
C ARG A 331 26.36 6.31 13.93
N LEU A 332 25.31 5.54 14.23
CA LEU A 332 25.32 4.09 14.04
C LEU A 332 25.45 3.71 12.56
N ALA A 333 24.79 4.46 11.67
CA ALA A 333 24.92 4.26 10.23
C ALA A 333 26.36 4.48 9.73
N GLU A 334 27.05 5.49 10.26
CA GLU A 334 28.46 5.75 9.98
C GLU A 334 29.38 4.67 10.58
N GLN A 335 29.15 4.32 11.84
CA GLN A 335 29.95 3.33 12.59
C GLN A 335 29.89 1.93 11.94
N HIS A 336 28.72 1.51 11.47
CA HIS A 336 28.48 0.16 10.90
C HIS A 336 28.39 0.14 9.39
N ASP A 337 28.65 1.26 8.72
CA ASP A 337 28.69 1.43 7.26
C ASP A 337 27.42 0.97 6.53
N PHE A 338 26.23 1.27 7.07
CA PHE A 338 24.99 1.08 6.36
C PHE A 338 24.40 2.41 5.86
N ARG A 339 23.61 2.34 4.77
CA ARG A 339 22.85 3.49 4.26
C ARG A 339 21.46 3.55 4.90
N ILE A 340 20.82 4.70 4.81
CA ILE A 340 19.46 4.91 5.34
C ILE A 340 18.53 5.28 4.19
N LEU A 341 17.42 4.58 4.07
CA LEU A 341 16.31 4.89 3.16
C LEU A 341 15.17 5.49 3.98
N GLU A 342 15.01 6.80 3.86
CA GLU A 342 14.02 7.57 4.59
C GLU A 342 12.76 7.75 3.74
N ASP A 343 11.67 7.07 4.12
CA ASP A 343 10.34 7.25 3.54
C ASP A 343 9.62 8.41 4.22
N ASP A 344 9.51 9.54 3.54
CA ASP A 344 8.77 10.73 3.98
C ASP A 344 7.49 10.95 3.14
N THR A 345 6.75 9.88 2.92
CA THR A 345 5.48 9.91 2.16
C THR A 345 4.44 10.85 2.78
N TYR A 346 4.56 11.17 4.08
CA TYR A 346 3.67 12.07 4.81
C TYR A 346 4.21 13.49 4.97
N ALA A 347 5.28 13.86 4.25
CA ALA A 347 5.96 15.16 4.33
C ALA A 347 5.00 16.37 4.31
N HIS A 348 3.97 16.31 3.46
CA HIS A 348 3.00 17.39 3.29
C HIS A 348 1.95 17.50 4.42
N LEU A 349 1.88 16.50 5.32
CA LEU A 349 0.99 16.48 6.50
C LEU A 349 1.74 16.84 7.79
N ALA A 350 3.05 16.96 7.73
CA ALA A 350 3.93 17.24 8.85
C ALA A 350 4.42 18.69 8.86
N PRO A 351 4.81 19.23 10.03
CA PRO A 351 5.52 20.49 10.11
C PRO A 351 6.82 20.46 9.28
N ALA A 352 7.14 21.57 8.59
CA ALA A 352 8.35 21.65 7.78
C ALA A 352 9.63 21.41 8.60
N HIS A 353 9.64 21.87 9.85
CA HIS A 353 10.77 21.73 10.79
C HIS A 353 10.89 20.36 11.47
N ALA A 354 10.03 19.39 11.12
CA ALA A 354 10.14 18.03 11.67
C ALA A 354 11.52 17.43 11.33
N PRO A 355 12.21 16.78 12.29
CA PRO A 355 13.54 16.22 12.05
C PRO A 355 13.51 15.15 10.96
N ARG A 356 14.33 15.35 9.92
CA ARG A 356 14.55 14.39 8.85
C ARG A 356 16.00 13.94 8.84
N LEU A 357 16.23 12.65 8.73
CA LEU A 357 17.59 12.09 8.68
C LEU A 357 18.35 12.63 7.47
N CYS A 358 17.69 12.76 6.32
CA CYS A 358 18.29 13.32 5.10
C CYS A 358 18.69 14.79 5.23
N ALA A 359 17.93 15.58 5.99
CA ALA A 359 18.28 16.97 6.26
C ALA A 359 19.51 17.07 7.17
N LEU A 360 19.59 16.23 8.21
CA LEU A 360 20.70 16.21 9.17
C LEU A 360 21.99 15.64 8.56
N ASP A 361 21.87 14.65 7.68
CA ASP A 361 22.99 13.99 7.01
C ASP A 361 23.49 14.73 5.77
N GLY A 362 22.67 15.61 5.17
CA GLY A 362 23.00 16.28 3.92
C GLY A 362 23.07 15.35 2.72
N LEU A 363 22.28 14.27 2.69
CA LEU A 363 22.27 13.25 1.64
C LEU A 363 23.65 12.58 1.41
N ARG A 364 24.44 12.38 2.47
CA ARG A 364 25.73 11.66 2.36
C ARG A 364 25.56 10.14 2.40
N ARG A 365 24.80 9.64 3.39
CA ARG A 365 24.47 8.22 3.58
C ARG A 365 22.99 7.94 3.46
N THR A 366 22.18 8.99 3.41
CA THR A 366 20.73 8.91 3.39
C THR A 366 20.20 9.07 1.96
N ILE A 367 19.09 8.37 1.69
CA ILE A 367 18.32 8.50 0.45
C ILE A 367 16.90 8.86 0.87
N TYR A 368 16.43 10.00 0.38
CA TYR A 368 15.08 10.50 0.65
C TYR A 368 14.10 9.96 -0.38
N VAL A 369 12.97 9.45 0.07
CA VAL A 369 11.87 9.02 -0.79
C VAL A 369 10.59 9.70 -0.36
N SER A 370 9.84 10.23 -1.32
CA SER A 370 8.52 10.81 -1.07
C SER A 370 7.62 10.72 -2.30
N GLY A 371 6.40 11.24 -2.19
CA GLY A 371 5.43 11.26 -3.29
C GLY A 371 4.14 11.98 -2.94
N PHE A 372 3.26 12.06 -3.91
CA PHE A 372 2.07 12.90 -3.83
C PHE A 372 0.77 12.12 -3.61
N ALA A 373 0.85 10.79 -3.43
CA ALA A 373 -0.32 9.94 -3.26
C ALA A 373 -1.16 10.26 -2.01
N LYS A 374 -0.56 10.86 -0.97
CA LYS A 374 -1.21 11.15 0.30
C LYS A 374 -1.76 12.58 0.38
N ILE A 375 -1.52 13.42 -0.63
CA ILE A 375 -1.93 14.83 -0.61
C ILE A 375 -2.59 15.31 -1.91
N LEU A 376 -2.19 14.79 -3.08
CA LEU A 376 -2.80 15.18 -4.36
C LEU A 376 -3.78 14.13 -4.87
N ALA A 377 -3.25 13.04 -5.44
CA ALA A 377 -4.06 11.98 -6.00
C ALA A 377 -3.30 10.66 -6.00
N PRO A 378 -3.78 9.62 -5.32
CA PRO A 378 -3.15 8.31 -5.35
C PRO A 378 -3.00 7.74 -6.77
N GLY A 379 -3.98 7.97 -7.63
CA GLY A 379 -4.01 7.47 -9.01
C GLY A 379 -3.02 8.14 -9.98
N TRP A 380 -2.45 9.29 -9.62
CA TRP A 380 -1.46 9.97 -10.47
C TRP A 380 -0.10 9.30 -10.45
N ARG A 381 0.17 8.53 -9.42
CA ARG A 381 1.41 7.76 -9.30
C ARG A 381 2.68 8.59 -9.51
N VAL A 382 2.75 9.80 -8.98
CA VAL A 382 3.96 10.63 -9.00
C VAL A 382 4.65 10.54 -7.65
N GLY A 383 5.91 10.14 -7.67
CA GLY A 383 6.82 10.09 -6.53
C GLY A 383 8.24 10.36 -7.00
N PHE A 384 9.18 10.41 -6.07
CA PHE A 384 10.57 10.70 -6.36
C PHE A 384 11.49 10.23 -5.24
N MET A 385 12.77 10.16 -5.56
CA MET A 385 13.85 9.98 -4.61
C MET A 385 14.89 11.07 -4.80
N ALA A 386 15.58 11.46 -3.73
CA ALA A 386 16.79 12.26 -3.76
C ALA A 386 17.92 11.45 -3.12
N ALA A 387 19.02 11.31 -3.82
CA ALA A 387 20.10 10.39 -3.45
C ALA A 387 21.48 11.09 -3.50
N PRO A 388 22.50 10.51 -2.83
CA PRO A 388 23.88 10.87 -3.02
C PRO A 388 24.27 10.85 -4.51
N PRO A 389 25.13 11.76 -5.00
CA PRO A 389 25.47 11.86 -6.42
C PRO A 389 26.05 10.57 -7.02
N ASP A 390 26.79 9.80 -6.23
CA ASP A 390 27.39 8.51 -6.63
C ASP A 390 26.37 7.40 -6.92
N LEU A 391 25.13 7.57 -6.48
CA LEU A 391 24.06 6.57 -6.66
C LEU A 391 23.10 6.90 -7.80
N VAL A 392 23.03 8.15 -8.23
CA VAL A 392 21.97 8.63 -9.14
C VAL A 392 21.91 7.83 -10.43
N GLU A 393 23.05 7.70 -11.14
CA GLU A 393 23.12 6.96 -12.41
C GLU A 393 22.66 5.50 -12.23
N ARG A 394 23.11 4.83 -11.18
CA ARG A 394 22.68 3.46 -10.87
C ARG A 394 21.18 3.36 -10.64
N LEU A 395 20.58 4.32 -9.95
CA LEU A 395 19.14 4.35 -9.70
C LEU A 395 18.35 4.64 -10.98
N VAL A 396 18.89 5.49 -11.87
CA VAL A 396 18.33 5.73 -13.20
C VAL A 396 18.37 4.46 -14.05
N ASP A 397 19.47 3.71 -14.04
CA ASP A 397 19.59 2.46 -14.77
C ASP A 397 18.56 1.42 -14.29
N VAL A 398 18.39 1.26 -12.98
CA VAL A 398 17.35 0.38 -12.42
C VAL A 398 15.96 0.82 -12.85
N LYS A 399 15.68 2.13 -12.85
CA LYS A 399 14.40 2.68 -13.32
C LYS A 399 14.16 2.38 -14.79
N LEU A 400 15.18 2.58 -15.64
CA LEU A 400 15.11 2.30 -17.08
C LEU A 400 14.75 0.84 -17.37
N LEU A 401 15.38 -0.09 -16.67
CA LEU A 401 15.11 -1.52 -16.82
C LEU A 401 13.70 -1.92 -16.33
N GLY A 402 13.14 -1.18 -15.38
CA GLY A 402 11.84 -1.48 -14.79
C GLY A 402 10.64 -0.83 -15.50
N THR A 403 10.78 0.45 -15.89
CA THR A 403 9.65 1.26 -16.36
C THR A 403 10.00 2.22 -17.49
N LEU A 404 11.25 2.22 -17.98
CA LEU A 404 11.81 3.23 -18.89
C LEU A 404 11.71 4.63 -18.28
N THR A 405 10.58 5.30 -18.45
CA THR A 405 10.34 6.67 -17.95
C THR A 405 9.02 6.76 -17.18
N THR A 406 8.84 7.83 -16.45
CA THR A 406 7.58 8.19 -15.80
C THR A 406 6.69 9.00 -16.76
N PRO A 407 5.36 9.04 -16.57
CA PRO A 407 4.46 9.80 -17.44
C PRO A 407 4.70 11.31 -17.34
N ALA A 408 5.37 11.91 -18.33
CA ALA A 408 5.78 13.32 -18.35
C ALA A 408 4.60 14.29 -18.13
N LEU A 409 3.42 13.99 -18.69
CA LEU A 409 2.21 14.79 -18.51
C LEU A 409 1.84 15.01 -17.03
N LEU A 410 1.90 13.93 -16.25
CA LEU A 410 1.55 13.97 -14.82
C LEU A 410 2.66 14.63 -14.00
N GLU A 411 3.92 14.42 -14.37
CA GLU A 411 5.05 15.07 -13.74
C GLU A 411 4.99 16.58 -13.93
N GLN A 412 4.74 17.05 -15.15
CA GLN A 412 4.58 18.47 -15.46
C GLN A 412 3.38 19.09 -14.74
N ALA A 413 2.26 18.36 -14.63
CA ALA A 413 1.11 18.84 -13.87
C ALA A 413 1.41 19.00 -12.38
N VAL A 414 2.19 18.09 -11.78
CA VAL A 414 2.67 18.24 -10.41
C VAL A 414 3.64 19.41 -10.27
N ALA A 415 4.54 19.61 -11.24
CA ALA A 415 5.43 20.77 -11.25
C ALA A 415 4.64 22.08 -11.23
N VAL A 416 3.59 22.20 -12.05
CA VAL A 416 2.66 23.36 -12.01
C VAL A 416 2.04 23.54 -10.62
N CYS A 417 1.59 22.49 -9.97
CA CYS A 417 0.99 22.58 -8.62
C CYS A 417 2.00 23.09 -7.58
N LEU A 418 3.27 22.68 -7.69
CA LEU A 418 4.36 23.12 -6.82
C LEU A 418 4.70 24.59 -7.05
N GLU A 419 5.04 24.98 -8.29
CA GLU A 419 5.47 26.32 -8.69
C GLU A 419 4.42 27.40 -8.42
N GLN A 420 3.13 27.07 -8.60
CA GLN A 420 2.03 28.01 -8.32
C GLN A 420 1.66 28.08 -6.84
N GLY A 421 2.35 27.32 -5.98
CA GLY A 421 2.05 27.22 -4.56
C GLY A 421 0.66 26.62 -4.26
N TRP A 422 0.05 25.97 -5.25
CA TRP A 422 -1.28 25.38 -5.08
C TRP A 422 -1.23 24.19 -4.12
N LEU A 423 -0.20 23.37 -4.24
CA LEU A 423 0.01 22.23 -3.34
C LEU A 423 0.15 22.69 -1.89
N ARG A 424 0.93 23.74 -1.62
CA ARG A 424 1.09 24.25 -0.25
C ARG A 424 -0.24 24.69 0.35
N ARG A 425 -1.00 25.55 -0.38
CA ARG A 425 -2.32 25.99 0.09
C ARG A 425 -3.32 24.84 0.28
N HIS A 426 -3.24 23.82 -0.58
CA HIS A 426 -4.06 22.63 -0.41
C HIS A 426 -3.65 21.84 0.82
N ALA A 427 -2.34 21.62 1.04
CA ALA A 427 -1.82 20.92 2.21
C ALA A 427 -2.22 21.62 3.52
N ASP A 428 -2.14 22.95 3.57
CA ASP A 428 -2.55 23.72 4.76
C ASP A 428 -4.03 23.47 5.10
N ARG A 429 -4.92 23.47 4.09
CA ARG A 429 -6.35 23.15 4.27
C ARG A 429 -6.57 21.71 4.77
N VAL A 430 -5.83 20.76 4.18
CA VAL A 430 -5.93 19.34 4.57
C VAL A 430 -5.42 19.13 5.99
N VAL A 431 -4.29 19.74 6.37
CA VAL A 431 -3.74 19.66 7.73
C VAL A 431 -4.71 20.23 8.77
N ALA A 432 -5.32 21.37 8.49
CA ALA A 432 -6.35 21.96 9.37
C ALA A 432 -7.56 21.03 9.54
N ARG A 433 -8.08 20.48 8.42
CA ARG A 433 -9.19 19.53 8.42
C ARG A 433 -8.85 18.24 9.16
N LEU A 434 -7.62 17.73 8.95
CA LEU A 434 -7.11 16.54 9.63
C LEU A 434 -6.97 16.76 11.14
N GLY A 435 -6.56 17.95 11.57
CA GLY A 435 -6.53 18.34 12.99
C GLY A 435 -7.88 18.22 13.67
N ALA A 436 -8.93 18.78 13.05
CA ALA A 436 -10.31 18.69 13.54
C ALA A 436 -10.82 17.23 13.54
N ALA A 437 -10.54 16.47 12.47
CA ALA A 437 -10.88 15.06 12.36
C ALA A 437 -10.22 14.22 13.44
N ARG A 438 -8.93 14.46 13.69
CA ARG A 438 -8.15 13.77 14.73
C ARG A 438 -8.75 14.00 16.11
N THR A 439 -9.07 15.25 16.47
CA THR A 439 -9.70 15.57 17.76
C THR A 439 -11.01 14.79 17.95
N ARG A 440 -11.85 14.71 16.91
CA ARG A 440 -13.11 13.95 16.95
C ARG A 440 -12.87 12.45 17.05
N SER A 441 -12.00 11.91 16.20
CA SER A 441 -11.67 10.48 16.17
C SER A 441 -11.05 10.00 17.48
N VAL A 442 -10.14 10.77 18.08
CA VAL A 442 -9.53 10.48 19.38
C VAL A 442 -10.61 10.39 20.47
N LYS A 443 -11.55 11.36 20.52
CA LYS A 443 -12.65 11.33 21.49
C LYS A 443 -13.50 10.06 21.35
N LEU A 444 -13.82 9.67 20.12
CA LEU A 444 -14.63 8.46 19.86
C LEU A 444 -13.86 7.19 20.22
N ALA A 445 -12.57 7.09 19.87
CA ALA A 445 -11.74 5.94 20.22
C ALA A 445 -11.61 5.73 21.73
N LEU A 446 -11.38 6.82 22.48
CA LEU A 446 -11.31 6.78 23.95
C LEU A 446 -12.65 6.39 24.57
N ALA A 447 -13.77 6.93 24.06
CA ALA A 447 -15.11 6.57 24.51
C ALA A 447 -15.42 5.09 24.26
N ALA A 448 -14.93 4.52 23.13
CA ALA A 448 -15.03 3.09 22.82
C ALA A 448 -14.03 2.23 23.62
N GLY A 449 -13.33 2.79 24.60
CA GLY A 449 -12.42 2.08 25.52
C GLY A 449 -11.07 1.71 24.92
N CYS A 450 -10.65 2.31 23.79
CA CYS A 450 -9.30 2.19 23.28
C CYS A 450 -8.32 3.06 24.06
N ARG A 451 -7.03 2.70 24.04
CA ARG A 451 -5.93 3.53 24.56
C ARG A 451 -4.95 3.81 23.42
N PHE A 452 -4.40 5.01 23.37
CA PHE A 452 -3.36 5.33 22.41
C PHE A 452 -2.00 4.86 22.92
N ALA A 453 -1.32 4.02 22.15
CA ALA A 453 0.04 3.55 22.45
C ALA A 453 1.10 4.62 22.15
N THR A 454 0.76 5.59 21.28
CA THR A 454 1.58 6.76 20.97
C THR A 454 0.72 8.01 20.95
N PRO A 455 1.27 9.21 21.23
CA PRO A 455 0.52 10.46 21.11
C PRO A 455 -0.10 10.61 19.72
N PRO A 456 -1.42 10.92 19.61
CA PRO A 456 -2.10 11.06 18.32
C PRO A 456 -1.50 12.18 17.46
N ALA A 457 -0.94 11.83 16.30
CA ALA A 457 -0.35 12.79 15.37
C ALA A 457 -0.58 12.39 13.90
N GLY A 458 -0.45 13.35 12.98
CA GLY A 458 -0.60 13.10 11.54
C GLY A 458 -1.91 12.43 11.19
N LEU A 459 -1.83 11.45 10.30
CA LEU A 459 -2.97 10.73 9.72
C LEU A 459 -3.40 9.53 10.56
N PHE A 460 -2.50 8.93 11.35
CA PHE A 460 -2.72 7.65 12.01
C PHE A 460 -2.74 7.75 13.54
N GLY A 461 -3.58 6.90 14.15
CA GLY A 461 -3.52 6.56 15.55
C GLY A 461 -3.15 5.09 15.72
N TRP A 462 -2.21 4.81 16.61
CA TRP A 462 -1.83 3.47 17.03
C TRP A 462 -2.52 3.18 18.35
N VAL A 463 -3.58 2.36 18.30
CA VAL A 463 -4.50 2.18 19.43
C VAL A 463 -4.49 0.74 19.94
N ASP A 464 -4.46 0.59 21.25
CA ASP A 464 -4.69 -0.65 21.96
C ASP A 464 -6.20 -0.85 22.19
N THR A 465 -6.72 -1.95 21.68
CA THR A 465 -8.13 -2.32 21.77
C THR A 465 -8.43 -3.22 22.97
N GLY A 466 -7.40 -3.79 23.59
CA GLY A 466 -7.52 -4.79 24.67
C GLY A 466 -7.95 -6.18 24.21
N VAL A 467 -8.15 -6.40 22.91
CA VAL A 467 -8.53 -7.71 22.33
C VAL A 467 -7.68 -8.01 21.10
N ASP A 468 -7.70 -9.27 20.64
CA ASP A 468 -7.01 -9.66 19.40
C ASP A 468 -7.59 -8.91 18.20
N THR A 469 -6.75 -8.08 17.59
CA THR A 469 -7.17 -7.22 16.46
C THR A 469 -7.32 -7.96 15.15
N GLU A 470 -6.74 -9.14 14.97
CA GLU A 470 -6.94 -9.97 13.78
C GLU A 470 -8.34 -10.58 13.77
N ARG A 471 -8.79 -11.09 14.91
CA ARG A 471 -10.18 -11.52 15.12
C ARG A 471 -11.14 -10.35 14.90
N LEU A 472 -10.88 -9.21 15.54
CA LEU A 472 -11.69 -8.01 15.44
C LEU A 472 -11.80 -7.52 13.98
N ALA A 473 -10.69 -7.55 13.22
CA ALA A 473 -10.68 -7.17 11.80
C ALA A 473 -11.55 -8.11 10.96
N THR A 474 -11.54 -9.41 11.26
CA THR A 474 -12.39 -10.39 10.56
C THR A 474 -13.86 -10.15 10.85
N ASP A 475 -14.23 -9.92 12.11
CA ASP A 475 -15.61 -9.69 12.52
C ASP A 475 -16.19 -8.40 11.92
N LEU A 476 -15.41 -7.32 11.93
CA LEU A 476 -15.82 -6.03 11.39
C LEU A 476 -15.80 -5.99 9.85
N LEU A 477 -14.98 -6.79 9.20
CA LEU A 477 -15.00 -6.91 7.73
C LEU A 477 -16.35 -7.46 7.26
N ASP A 478 -17.00 -8.32 8.02
CA ASP A 478 -18.34 -8.84 7.71
C ASP A 478 -19.42 -7.76 7.79
N GLU A 479 -19.20 -6.72 8.60
CA GLU A 479 -20.07 -5.54 8.68
C GLU A 479 -19.63 -4.42 7.68
N GLY A 480 -18.64 -4.69 6.82
CA GLY A 480 -18.16 -3.77 5.78
C GLY A 480 -17.03 -2.83 6.22
N TRP A 481 -16.48 -2.99 7.44
CA TRP A 481 -15.41 -2.14 7.95
C TRP A 481 -14.05 -2.79 7.74
N LEU A 482 -13.20 -2.18 6.92
CA LEU A 482 -11.82 -2.66 6.71
C LEU A 482 -10.88 -2.06 7.75
N LEU A 483 -10.36 -2.90 8.66
CA LEU A 483 -9.39 -2.52 9.68
C LEU A 483 -7.95 -2.81 9.23
N ALA A 484 -7.01 -2.24 9.99
CA ALA A 484 -5.59 -2.54 9.88
C ALA A 484 -5.08 -3.12 11.22
N PRO A 485 -5.20 -4.45 11.44
CA PRO A 485 -4.77 -5.10 12.67
C PRO A 485 -3.27 -4.96 12.89
N GLY A 486 -2.84 -4.95 14.16
CA GLY A 486 -1.44 -4.78 14.52
C GLY A 486 -0.51 -5.83 13.97
N THR A 487 -0.98 -7.06 13.84
CA THR A 487 -0.25 -8.21 13.30
C THR A 487 0.44 -7.91 11.96
N VAL A 488 -0.19 -7.10 11.08
CA VAL A 488 0.38 -6.79 9.76
C VAL A 488 1.54 -5.79 9.81
N PHE A 489 1.72 -5.08 10.92
CA PHE A 489 2.80 -4.10 11.09
C PHE A 489 4.05 -4.67 11.79
N HIS A 490 4.06 -5.96 12.07
CA HIS A 490 5.21 -6.67 12.64
C HIS A 490 5.77 -7.67 11.62
N PRO A 491 7.08 -7.64 11.30
CA PRO A 491 7.69 -8.60 10.36
C PRO A 491 7.45 -10.06 10.75
N GLY A 492 7.45 -10.35 12.04
CA GLY A 492 7.17 -11.69 12.60
C GLY A 492 5.69 -12.03 12.77
N ARG A 493 4.75 -11.15 12.39
CA ARG A 493 3.30 -11.35 12.50
C ARG A 493 2.85 -11.84 13.89
N ARG A 494 3.29 -11.16 14.93
CA ARG A 494 2.89 -11.50 16.30
C ARG A 494 1.42 -11.11 16.56
N PRO A 495 0.64 -11.93 17.29
CA PRO A 495 -0.68 -11.52 17.76
C PRO A 495 -0.60 -10.16 18.48
N SER A 496 -1.57 -9.29 18.26
CA SER A 496 -1.51 -7.92 18.77
C SER A 496 -2.90 -7.43 19.16
N THR A 497 -2.96 -6.73 20.29
CA THR A 497 -4.13 -5.94 20.69
C THR A 497 -4.13 -4.55 20.07
N LEU A 498 -3.04 -4.18 19.42
CA LEU A 498 -2.88 -2.89 18.74
C LEU A 498 -3.48 -2.92 17.33
N MET A 499 -4.01 -1.79 16.87
CA MET A 499 -4.39 -1.58 15.49
C MET A 499 -4.11 -0.16 15.04
N ARG A 500 -3.94 0.04 13.74
CA ARG A 500 -3.86 1.37 13.15
C ARG A 500 -5.26 1.86 12.77
N ILE A 501 -5.59 3.07 13.21
CA ILE A 501 -6.75 3.82 12.74
C ILE A 501 -6.32 5.01 11.88
N ASN A 502 -7.17 5.40 10.93
CA ASN A 502 -7.00 6.61 10.14
C ASN A 502 -7.97 7.69 10.66
N PHE A 503 -7.44 8.77 11.20
CA PHE A 503 -8.25 9.84 11.78
C PHE A 503 -9.23 10.49 10.80
N ALA A 504 -8.92 10.52 9.50
CA ALA A 504 -9.81 11.07 8.50
C ALA A 504 -11.06 10.22 8.28
N THR A 505 -11.00 8.90 8.49
CA THR A 505 -12.07 7.94 8.20
C THR A 505 -12.75 7.37 9.45
N THR A 506 -12.24 7.63 10.66
CA THR A 506 -12.77 7.11 11.93
C THR A 506 -13.59 8.14 12.72
N GLN A 507 -14.14 9.16 12.03
CA GLN A 507 -15.02 10.17 12.62
C GLN A 507 -16.49 9.72 12.72
N ASP A 508 -16.84 8.59 12.10
CA ASP A 508 -18.21 8.07 12.06
C ASP A 508 -18.54 7.28 13.33
N PRO A 509 -19.54 7.70 14.14
CA PRO A 509 -19.94 6.97 15.32
C PRO A 509 -20.49 5.56 15.04
N ARG A 510 -20.95 5.29 13.78
CA ARG A 510 -21.45 3.96 13.40
C ARG A 510 -20.32 2.92 13.46
N PHE A 511 -19.13 3.31 13.00
CA PHE A 511 -17.93 2.46 13.11
C PHE A 511 -17.64 2.08 14.58
N TRP A 512 -17.64 3.06 15.48
CA TRP A 512 -17.31 2.79 16.88
C TRP A 512 -18.35 1.96 17.60
N ARG A 513 -19.66 2.11 17.28
CA ARG A 513 -20.70 1.21 17.79
C ARG A 513 -20.52 -0.23 17.28
N ALA A 514 -20.18 -0.41 16.00
CA ALA A 514 -19.88 -1.73 15.45
C ALA A 514 -18.64 -2.33 16.13
N PHE A 515 -17.62 -1.51 16.35
CA PHE A 515 -16.39 -1.89 17.06
C PHE A 515 -16.66 -2.34 18.50
N GLU A 516 -17.43 -1.58 19.29
CA GLU A 516 -17.78 -1.94 20.67
C GLU A 516 -18.53 -3.28 20.73
N LYS A 517 -19.48 -3.46 19.83
CA LYS A 517 -20.23 -4.73 19.72
C LYS A 517 -19.34 -5.92 19.38
N ALA A 518 -18.43 -5.78 18.40
CA ALA A 518 -17.50 -6.85 18.03
C ALA A 518 -16.45 -7.12 19.12
N ARG A 519 -16.03 -6.09 19.86
CA ARG A 519 -15.09 -6.20 20.97
C ARG A 519 -15.69 -6.95 22.17
N GLY A 520 -16.97 -6.75 22.44
CA GLY A 520 -17.70 -7.39 23.57
C GLY A 520 -18.23 -8.79 23.27
N ALA A 521 -18.15 -9.24 22.02
CA ALA A 521 -18.54 -10.58 21.58
C ALA A 521 -17.37 -11.57 21.69
#